data_f7392fbe0bf306569c56a1ddb9e59328
#
_entry.id   f7392fbe0bf306569c56a1ddb9e59328
#
_cell.length_a   1.000
_cell.length_b   1.000
_cell.length_c   1.000
_cell.angle_alpha   90.00
_cell.angle_beta   90.00
_cell.angle_gamma   90.00
#
_symmetry.space_group_name_H-M   'P 1'
#
loop_
_entity.id
_entity.type
_entity.pdbx_description
1 polymer ?
#
loop_
_entity_poly.entity_id
_entity_poly.type
_entity_poly.pdbx_seq_one_letter_code
_entity_poly.pdbx_strand_id
1 'polypeptide(L)'
;MAFIVPNFSQPKTPKPEYWPDKDYPLNGGLDLDGTEFELPENKTNKCLNVWYKDGELDKRWGQDFLDEMEVVEPLGHSAYRYLYKGEIIKHSGTKLYSQTTAGVVTEEFSGLSDVKSRIFKFGENIYLKQAGHYVQFDGTTAGEVVPYIPTIIINRTPTGGGDLLEDYNRLGAGFKNNFSGDGAATVYTLTDTDLDLTTVTITVGGVAKTEGVDFTVNRTTGVVTFGVAPALGTNNVIVTAYKTEQDDIDSILDCLSIIPFGGQNDNRLFFGNNGTGFYYWTGISANGVDPTYFPLSNFNIVGLSDENITGFGKQQNVLLVIKEREVYGVEYFFNGTIGVFNSYPISDVFGCDCPWTIQTVNNATVFLSTEFGPCIVQSTNVSNQRSVFSIGRNINARLLKETNLTSATSLEYEGKYWICVNDKVYLWDYFIAPYYDTGNPDDNAKRLSWWYFDNINAEAFIKNGDELYYIKRDTGKTVQFHTIYDNEQYYDFSVGYEAVYRYPYRLIGG
;
A
#
# COMPACT_ATOMS: atom_id res chain seq x y z
N MET A 1 26.13 -43.55 90.42
CA MET A 1 25.87 -43.75 88.97
C MET A 1 25.23 -42.49 88.43
N ALA A 2 25.95 -41.73 87.62
CA ALA A 2 25.40 -40.54 87.00
C ALA A 2 24.89 -40.93 85.62
N PHE A 3 23.59 -40.71 85.35
CA PHE A 3 22.99 -40.91 84.05
C PHE A 3 23.37 -39.77 83.11
N ILE A 4 24.12 -40.11 82.05
CA ILE A 4 24.38 -39.19 80.94
C ILE A 4 23.12 -39.15 80.05
N VAL A 5 22.43 -38.05 80.05
CA VAL A 5 21.31 -37.85 79.09
C VAL A 5 21.93 -37.47 77.74
N PRO A 6 21.65 -38.21 76.65
CA PRO A 6 22.15 -37.82 75.33
C PRO A 6 21.50 -36.53 74.90
N ASN A 7 22.34 -35.57 74.50
CA ASN A 7 21.92 -34.30 73.97
C ASN A 7 21.43 -34.51 72.51
N PHE A 8 20.13 -34.61 72.33
CA PHE A 8 19.52 -34.61 70.98
C PHE A 8 19.57 -33.21 70.47
N SER A 9 20.55 -32.89 69.61
CA SER A 9 20.49 -31.68 68.81
C SER A 9 19.27 -31.78 67.85
N GLN A 10 18.30 -30.89 68.03
CA GLN A 10 17.21 -30.81 67.08
C GLN A 10 17.76 -30.55 65.64
N PRO A 11 17.28 -31.23 64.65
CA PRO A 11 17.67 -30.94 63.28
C PRO A 11 17.34 -29.49 63.00
N LYS A 12 18.35 -28.71 62.60
CA LYS A 12 18.14 -27.33 62.15
C LYS A 12 17.19 -27.42 60.95
N THR A 13 16.00 -26.90 61.08
CA THR A 13 15.13 -26.63 59.94
C THR A 13 15.94 -25.82 58.93
N PRO A 14 16.10 -26.33 57.69
CA PRO A 14 16.78 -25.56 56.65
C PRO A 14 16.05 -24.23 56.54
N LYS A 15 16.77 -23.12 56.62
CA LYS A 15 16.22 -21.80 56.26
C LYS A 15 15.74 -21.94 54.85
N PRO A 16 14.51 -21.50 54.51
CA PRO A 16 14.09 -21.42 53.14
C PRO A 16 15.15 -20.59 52.40
N GLU A 17 15.82 -21.21 51.43
CA GLU A 17 16.67 -20.47 50.51
C GLU A 17 15.75 -19.56 49.73
N TYR A 18 15.79 -18.28 50.05
CA TYR A 18 15.18 -17.23 49.19
C TYR A 18 16.06 -17.18 47.95
N TRP A 19 15.63 -17.84 46.89
CA TRP A 19 16.13 -17.56 45.58
C TRP A 19 15.64 -16.15 45.21
N PRO A 20 16.51 -15.18 44.91
CA PRO A 20 16.07 -13.89 44.43
C PRO A 20 15.27 -14.15 43.18
N ASP A 21 13.99 -13.77 43.17
CA ASP A 21 13.16 -13.79 41.99
C ASP A 21 13.89 -12.91 40.97
N LYS A 22 14.38 -13.50 39.90
CA LYS A 22 14.89 -12.72 38.79
C LYS A 22 13.66 -12.12 38.11
N ASP A 23 13.50 -10.83 38.23
CA ASP A 23 12.50 -10.11 37.44
C ASP A 23 12.87 -10.22 35.97
N TYR A 24 12.18 -11.08 35.27
CA TYR A 24 12.28 -11.17 33.82
C TYR A 24 11.34 -10.15 33.21
N PRO A 25 11.81 -9.30 32.27
CA PRO A 25 10.92 -8.36 31.60
C PRO A 25 9.86 -9.13 30.82
N LEU A 26 8.58 -8.78 30.98
CA LEU A 26 7.43 -9.42 30.32
C LEU A 26 7.26 -8.94 28.88
N ASN A 27 8.34 -8.79 28.16
CA ASN A 27 8.42 -8.18 26.83
C ASN A 27 8.42 -9.18 25.66
N GLY A 28 8.41 -10.50 25.95
CA GLY A 28 8.48 -11.54 24.92
C GLY A 28 7.16 -11.80 24.21
N GLY A 29 6.03 -11.40 24.82
CA GLY A 29 4.70 -11.52 24.22
C GLY A 29 4.21 -12.96 24.08
N LEU A 30 3.32 -13.17 23.10
CA LEU A 30 2.62 -14.42 22.84
C LEU A 30 3.52 -15.44 22.11
N ASP A 31 3.49 -16.69 22.57
CA ASP A 31 4.13 -17.82 21.92
C ASP A 31 3.24 -19.05 22.02
N LEU A 32 2.76 -19.52 20.87
CA LEU A 32 1.85 -20.66 20.72
C LEU A 32 2.53 -21.89 20.07
N ASP A 33 3.84 -21.82 19.81
CA ASP A 33 4.59 -22.90 19.14
C ASP A 33 4.98 -24.01 20.11
N GLY A 34 5.36 -23.65 21.35
CA GLY A 34 5.80 -24.59 22.37
C GLY A 34 4.70 -25.01 23.35
N THR A 35 5.01 -26.03 24.16
CA THR A 35 4.19 -26.37 25.33
C THR A 35 4.37 -25.35 26.44
N GLU A 36 3.41 -25.25 27.38
CA GLU A 36 3.46 -24.33 28.51
C GLU A 36 4.73 -24.44 29.36
N PHE A 37 5.41 -25.62 29.33
CA PHE A 37 6.62 -25.92 30.10
C PHE A 37 7.92 -25.56 29.36
N GLU A 38 7.84 -25.35 28.05
CA GLU A 38 8.99 -25.04 27.18
C GLU A 38 9.10 -23.56 26.83
N LEU A 39 8.14 -22.75 27.29
CA LEU A 39 8.12 -21.32 27.01
C LEU A 39 9.32 -20.61 27.65
N PRO A 40 9.97 -19.70 26.92
CA PRO A 40 10.92 -18.75 27.52
C PRO A 40 10.27 -17.97 28.67
N GLU A 41 11.05 -17.64 29.70
CA GLU A 41 10.54 -16.99 30.91
C GLU A 41 9.88 -15.62 30.70
N ASN A 42 10.19 -14.95 29.59
CA ASN A 42 9.60 -13.67 29.21
C ASN A 42 8.39 -13.78 28.27
N LYS A 43 7.96 -15.01 27.91
CA LYS A 43 6.85 -15.25 26.97
C LYS A 43 5.63 -15.86 27.66
N THR A 44 4.48 -15.79 26.98
CA THR A 44 3.22 -16.34 27.46
C THR A 44 2.48 -17.08 26.34
N ASN A 45 1.73 -18.13 26.69
CA ASN A 45 0.81 -18.80 25.79
C ASN A 45 -0.60 -18.18 25.79
N LYS A 46 -0.87 -17.22 26.68
CA LYS A 46 -2.16 -16.52 26.74
C LYS A 46 -1.96 -15.05 27.00
N CYS A 47 -2.20 -14.24 25.97
CA CYS A 47 -2.16 -12.80 25.98
C CYS A 47 -3.42 -12.29 25.24
N LEU A 48 -4.13 -11.35 25.82
CA LEU A 48 -5.31 -10.72 25.24
C LEU A 48 -5.38 -9.26 25.68
N ASN A 49 -5.47 -8.33 24.73
CA ASN A 49 -5.65 -6.89 24.97
C ASN A 49 -4.63 -6.27 25.91
N VAL A 50 -3.41 -6.80 25.90
CA VAL A 50 -2.26 -6.26 26.62
C VAL A 50 -1.05 -6.23 25.68
N TRP A 51 -0.17 -5.28 25.90
CA TRP A 51 1.11 -5.15 25.22
C TRP A 51 2.19 -4.67 26.18
N TYR A 52 3.43 -4.71 25.73
CA TYR A 52 4.53 -4.11 26.49
C TYR A 52 4.80 -2.71 25.93
N LYS A 53 4.72 -1.69 26.80
CA LYS A 53 4.93 -0.30 26.46
C LYS A 53 5.70 0.39 27.60
N ASP A 54 6.67 1.22 27.25
CA ASP A 54 7.44 2.07 28.18
C ASP A 54 8.05 1.33 29.38
N GLY A 55 8.39 0.06 29.21
CA GLY A 55 9.00 -0.77 30.28
C GLY A 55 8.01 -1.57 31.11
N GLU A 56 6.73 -1.47 30.85
CA GLU A 56 5.66 -2.10 31.61
C GLU A 56 4.69 -2.86 30.71
N LEU A 57 3.96 -3.81 31.31
CA LEU A 57 2.84 -4.49 30.67
C LEU A 57 1.58 -3.66 30.87
N ASP A 58 1.06 -3.10 29.82
CA ASP A 58 -0.13 -2.24 29.85
C ASP A 58 -1.29 -2.86 29.06
N LYS A 59 -2.51 -2.41 29.35
CA LYS A 59 -3.69 -2.71 28.54
C LYS A 59 -3.62 -1.93 27.24
N ARG A 60 -4.18 -2.49 26.15
CA ARG A 60 -4.41 -1.68 24.97
C ARG A 60 -5.37 -0.51 25.28
N TRP A 61 -5.30 0.52 24.50
CA TRP A 61 -6.30 1.59 24.60
C TRP A 61 -7.68 1.12 24.13
N GLY A 62 -8.72 1.68 24.72
CA GLY A 62 -10.07 1.56 24.26
C GLY A 62 -10.31 2.32 22.97
N GLN A 63 -11.54 2.28 22.49
CA GLN A 63 -11.89 2.88 21.21
C GLN A 63 -13.34 3.36 21.22
N ASP A 64 -13.63 4.41 20.45
CA ASP A 64 -14.97 4.92 20.28
C ASP A 64 -15.22 5.44 18.87
N PHE A 65 -16.48 5.66 18.49
CA PHE A 65 -16.78 6.28 17.22
C PHE A 65 -16.36 7.74 17.22
N LEU A 66 -15.71 8.17 16.14
CA LEU A 66 -15.36 9.59 15.96
C LEU A 66 -16.60 10.44 15.77
N ASP A 67 -17.66 9.87 15.21
CA ASP A 67 -18.94 10.52 14.98
C ASP A 67 -20.11 9.55 15.16
N GLU A 68 -21.29 10.08 15.50
CA GLU A 68 -22.53 9.34 15.61
C GLU A 68 -23.27 9.21 14.27
N MET A 69 -22.77 9.86 13.20
CA MET A 69 -23.46 9.85 11.91
C MET A 69 -23.43 8.48 11.25
N GLU A 70 -24.58 8.01 10.84
CA GLU A 70 -24.67 6.87 9.96
C GLU A 70 -24.09 7.24 8.59
N VAL A 71 -23.12 6.46 8.13
CA VAL A 71 -22.67 6.53 6.75
C VAL A 71 -23.76 5.89 5.89
N VAL A 72 -24.16 6.57 4.81
CA VAL A 72 -25.24 6.10 3.93
C VAL A 72 -24.90 4.75 3.30
N GLU A 73 -23.59 4.50 3.07
CA GLU A 73 -23.05 3.27 2.54
C GLU A 73 -22.29 2.53 3.65
N PRO A 74 -22.77 1.36 4.12
CA PRO A 74 -22.29 0.79 5.37
C PRO A 74 -20.94 0.07 5.30
N LEU A 75 -20.46 -0.32 4.09
CA LEU A 75 -19.20 -1.07 3.97
C LEU A 75 -18.00 -0.14 3.81
N GLY A 76 -17.03 -0.24 4.71
CA GLY A 76 -15.78 0.50 4.59
C GLY A 76 -14.79 -0.22 3.67
N HIS A 77 -14.03 0.51 2.85
CA HIS A 77 -13.10 -0.06 1.87
C HIS A 77 -11.68 0.46 2.00
N SER A 78 -11.51 1.78 2.16
CA SER A 78 -10.20 2.39 2.35
C SER A 78 -10.31 3.77 2.99
N ALA A 79 -9.21 4.26 3.54
CA ALA A 79 -9.14 5.61 4.07
C ALA A 79 -7.72 6.16 4.02
N TYR A 80 -7.62 7.49 4.03
CA TYR A 80 -6.37 8.22 4.04
C TYR A 80 -6.52 9.53 4.84
N ARG A 81 -5.52 9.88 5.64
CA ARG A 81 -5.49 11.17 6.34
C ARG A 81 -4.97 12.26 5.42
N TYR A 82 -5.82 13.22 5.08
CA TYR A 82 -5.44 14.40 4.30
C TYR A 82 -4.92 15.49 5.25
N LEU A 83 -3.62 15.48 5.50
CA LEU A 83 -2.96 16.37 6.47
C LEU A 83 -3.16 17.86 6.17
N TYR A 84 -3.31 18.24 4.90
CA TYR A 84 -3.42 19.64 4.47
C TYR A 84 -4.67 20.35 5.02
N LYS A 85 -5.80 19.62 5.12
CA LYS A 85 -7.05 20.13 5.69
C LYS A 85 -7.43 19.52 7.05
N GLY A 86 -6.65 18.56 7.53
CA GLY A 86 -6.98 17.84 8.74
C GLY A 86 -8.15 16.87 8.59
N GLU A 87 -8.54 16.53 7.35
CA GLU A 87 -9.67 15.67 7.05
C GLU A 87 -9.25 14.21 6.83
N ILE A 88 -10.19 13.30 7.05
CA ILE A 88 -10.07 11.88 6.66
C ILE A 88 -10.83 11.72 5.35
N ILE A 89 -10.16 11.22 4.32
CA ILE A 89 -10.79 10.83 3.06
C ILE A 89 -11.04 9.34 3.14
N LYS A 90 -12.29 8.90 2.95
CA LYS A 90 -12.68 7.49 3.06
C LYS A 90 -13.57 7.04 1.91
N HIS A 91 -13.35 5.81 1.46
CA HIS A 91 -14.24 5.10 0.55
C HIS A 91 -15.12 4.16 1.36
N SER A 92 -16.42 4.30 1.20
CA SER A 92 -17.43 3.47 1.85
C SER A 92 -18.56 3.20 0.87
N GLY A 93 -18.91 1.92 0.69
CA GLY A 93 -19.87 1.50 -0.33
C GLY A 93 -19.45 1.92 -1.73
N THR A 94 -20.28 2.71 -2.40
CA THR A 94 -20.05 3.20 -3.77
C THR A 94 -19.59 4.66 -3.82
N LYS A 95 -19.14 5.22 -2.68
CA LYS A 95 -18.90 6.66 -2.55
C LYS A 95 -17.58 6.99 -1.85
N LEU A 96 -17.01 8.13 -2.26
CA LEU A 96 -15.90 8.77 -1.59
C LEU A 96 -16.42 9.89 -0.69
N TYR A 97 -15.95 9.93 0.54
CA TYR A 97 -16.32 10.93 1.53
C TYR A 97 -15.09 11.66 2.07
N SER A 98 -15.26 12.92 2.43
CA SER A 98 -14.37 13.62 3.36
C SER A 98 -15.03 13.70 4.74
N GLN A 99 -14.24 13.59 5.79
CA GLN A 99 -14.68 13.68 7.18
C GLN A 99 -13.76 14.60 7.96
N THR A 100 -14.34 15.61 8.60
CA THR A 100 -13.60 16.54 9.48
C THR A 100 -13.28 15.87 10.82
N THR A 101 -12.37 16.47 11.59
CA THR A 101 -12.08 16.04 12.98
C THR A 101 -13.26 16.25 13.94
N ALA A 102 -14.24 17.07 13.56
CA ALA A 102 -15.49 17.26 14.30
C ALA A 102 -16.57 16.23 13.92
N GLY A 103 -16.23 15.25 13.06
CA GLY A 103 -17.14 14.18 12.67
C GLY A 103 -18.07 14.51 11.49
N VAL A 104 -18.00 15.72 10.91
CA VAL A 104 -18.85 16.08 9.76
C VAL A 104 -18.40 15.33 8.52
N VAL A 105 -19.31 14.58 7.90
CA VAL A 105 -19.07 13.77 6.70
C VAL A 105 -19.68 14.45 5.48
N THR A 106 -18.92 14.60 4.40
CA THR A 106 -19.35 15.17 3.11
C THR A 106 -19.11 14.15 2.01
N GLU A 107 -20.10 13.95 1.12
CA GLU A 107 -19.94 13.15 -0.09
C GLU A 107 -19.17 13.97 -1.13
N GLU A 108 -18.05 13.44 -1.62
CA GLU A 108 -17.19 14.11 -2.61
C GLU A 108 -17.32 13.50 -4.02
N PHE A 109 -17.56 12.18 -4.09
CA PHE A 109 -17.72 11.47 -5.37
C PHE A 109 -18.61 10.24 -5.20
N SER A 110 -19.35 9.87 -6.24
CA SER A 110 -20.22 8.68 -6.30
C SER A 110 -19.98 7.90 -7.60
N GLY A 111 -20.40 6.66 -7.62
CA GLY A 111 -20.28 5.77 -8.79
C GLY A 111 -19.10 4.83 -8.73
N LEU A 112 -18.42 4.73 -7.58
CA LEU A 112 -17.43 3.70 -7.32
C LEU A 112 -18.08 2.31 -7.23
N SER A 113 -17.27 1.27 -7.31
CA SER A 113 -17.72 -0.10 -7.00
C SER A 113 -17.61 -0.36 -5.50
N ASP A 114 -18.54 -1.17 -4.95
CA ASP A 114 -18.56 -1.56 -3.53
C ASP A 114 -17.53 -2.66 -3.25
N VAL A 115 -16.25 -2.34 -3.49
CA VAL A 115 -15.10 -3.24 -3.29
C VAL A 115 -13.89 -2.45 -2.78
N LYS A 116 -12.93 -3.16 -2.23
CA LYS A 116 -11.72 -2.58 -1.64
C LYS A 116 -10.94 -1.70 -2.64
N SER A 117 -10.45 -0.58 -2.18
CA SER A 117 -9.69 0.41 -2.96
C SER A 117 -8.41 0.83 -2.25
N ARG A 118 -7.58 1.61 -2.92
CA ARG A 118 -6.44 2.29 -2.31
C ARG A 118 -6.60 3.80 -2.44
N ILE A 119 -6.34 4.51 -1.34
CA ILE A 119 -6.24 5.96 -1.34
C ILE A 119 -4.79 6.33 -1.03
N PHE A 120 -4.22 7.22 -1.81
CA PHE A 120 -2.84 7.68 -1.64
C PHE A 120 -2.70 9.14 -2.03
N LYS A 121 -1.65 9.80 -1.53
CA LYS A 121 -1.30 11.16 -1.89
C LYS A 121 -0.16 11.17 -2.92
N PHE A 122 -0.28 12.03 -3.94
CA PHE A 122 0.81 12.36 -4.85
C PHE A 122 0.75 13.84 -5.23
N GLY A 123 1.86 14.56 -5.03
CA GLY A 123 1.85 16.04 -5.13
C GLY A 123 0.91 16.65 -4.09
N GLU A 124 0.04 17.56 -4.53
CA GLU A 124 -0.94 18.20 -3.66
C GLU A 124 -2.29 17.46 -3.61
N ASN A 125 -2.50 16.47 -4.49
CA ASN A 125 -3.77 15.79 -4.65
C ASN A 125 -3.80 14.43 -3.94
N ILE A 126 -5.02 14.02 -3.60
CA ILE A 126 -5.36 12.67 -3.14
C ILE A 126 -5.92 11.90 -4.34
N TYR A 127 -5.52 10.66 -4.46
CA TYR A 127 -6.01 9.74 -5.49
C TYR A 127 -6.63 8.51 -4.85
N LEU A 128 -7.77 8.08 -5.42
CA LEU A 128 -8.36 6.79 -5.14
C LEU A 128 -8.19 5.90 -6.37
N LYS A 129 -7.71 4.68 -6.15
CA LYS A 129 -7.58 3.66 -7.18
C LYS A 129 -8.37 2.42 -6.82
N GLN A 130 -9.19 1.99 -7.74
CA GLN A 130 -10.01 0.78 -7.70
C GLN A 130 -10.03 0.18 -9.11
N ALA A 131 -10.36 -1.10 -9.27
CA ALA A 131 -10.55 -1.69 -10.59
C ALA A 131 -11.59 -0.89 -11.39
N GLY A 132 -11.23 -0.45 -12.58
CA GLY A 132 -12.06 0.38 -13.46
C GLY A 132 -12.12 1.88 -13.08
N HIS A 133 -11.60 2.31 -11.93
CA HIS A 133 -11.67 3.71 -11.48
C HIS A 133 -10.31 4.27 -11.09
N TYR A 134 -10.06 5.51 -11.48
CA TYR A 134 -8.94 6.32 -11.02
C TYR A 134 -9.42 7.74 -10.75
N VAL A 135 -9.74 8.03 -9.50
CA VAL A 135 -10.36 9.28 -9.05
C VAL A 135 -9.33 10.18 -8.40
N GLN A 136 -9.37 11.47 -8.71
CA GLN A 136 -8.57 12.52 -8.09
C GLN A 136 -9.45 13.40 -7.21
N PHE A 137 -8.94 13.79 -6.05
CA PHE A 137 -9.50 14.78 -5.15
C PHE A 137 -8.47 15.88 -4.89
N ASP A 138 -8.77 17.12 -5.25
CA ASP A 138 -7.87 18.27 -5.09
C ASP A 138 -8.06 19.00 -3.74
N GLY A 139 -8.89 18.43 -2.85
CA GLY A 139 -9.28 19.04 -1.58
C GLY A 139 -10.51 19.93 -1.67
N THR A 140 -11.13 20.03 -2.83
CA THR A 140 -12.36 20.81 -3.07
C THR A 140 -13.34 20.04 -3.94
N THR A 141 -12.84 19.40 -4.99
CA THR A 141 -13.63 18.63 -5.96
C THR A 141 -13.01 17.27 -6.20
N ALA A 142 -13.84 16.25 -6.33
CA ALA A 142 -13.44 14.93 -6.75
C ALA A 142 -14.01 14.59 -8.13
N GLY A 143 -13.24 13.83 -8.92
CA GLY A 143 -13.66 13.36 -10.24
C GLY A 143 -12.71 12.32 -10.80
N GLU A 144 -13.15 11.59 -11.84
CA GLU A 144 -12.27 10.71 -12.59
C GLU A 144 -11.08 11.50 -13.15
N VAL A 145 -9.90 10.89 -13.07
CA VAL A 145 -8.67 11.48 -13.59
C VAL A 145 -8.81 11.78 -15.08
N VAL A 146 -8.44 12.99 -15.48
CA VAL A 146 -8.35 13.36 -16.89
C VAL A 146 -6.97 12.96 -17.41
N PRO A 147 -6.88 12.00 -18.36
CA PRO A 147 -5.60 11.54 -18.88
C PRO A 147 -4.83 12.66 -19.59
N TYR A 148 -3.53 12.71 -19.38
CA TYR A 148 -2.64 13.59 -20.13
C TYR A 148 -2.69 13.26 -21.64
N ILE A 149 -2.73 14.30 -22.47
CA ILE A 149 -2.73 14.17 -23.94
C ILE A 149 -1.31 14.48 -24.44
N PRO A 150 -0.51 13.44 -24.78
CA PRO A 150 0.88 13.62 -25.20
C PRO A 150 0.99 14.24 -26.59
N THR A 151 2.08 14.95 -26.84
CA THR A 151 2.51 15.39 -28.17
C THR A 151 3.42 14.32 -28.78
N ILE A 152 2.86 13.48 -29.64
CA ILE A 152 3.58 12.34 -30.21
C ILE A 152 4.70 12.79 -31.14
N ILE A 153 4.42 13.79 -31.98
CA ILE A 153 5.35 14.21 -33.02
C ILE A 153 5.36 15.73 -33.19
N ILE A 154 6.54 16.25 -33.47
CA ILE A 154 6.77 17.67 -33.79
C ILE A 154 7.47 17.79 -35.13
N ASN A 155 7.53 19.00 -35.68
CA ASN A 155 8.18 19.28 -36.97
C ASN A 155 7.65 18.45 -38.14
N ARG A 156 6.41 17.91 -38.02
CA ARG A 156 5.81 17.06 -39.04
C ARG A 156 5.43 17.90 -40.27
N THR A 157 5.77 17.39 -41.45
CA THR A 157 5.28 18.00 -42.70
C THR A 157 3.85 17.54 -43.00
N PRO A 158 3.08 18.26 -43.84
CA PRO A 158 1.70 17.83 -44.19
C PRO A 158 1.62 16.36 -44.66
N THR A 159 2.61 15.86 -45.38
CA THR A 159 2.65 14.51 -45.92
C THR A 159 3.27 13.45 -45.02
N GLY A 160 3.82 13.83 -43.86
CA GLY A 160 4.44 12.89 -42.92
C GLY A 160 5.82 13.32 -42.43
N GLY A 161 6.60 12.38 -41.89
CA GLY A 161 7.89 12.68 -41.24
C GLY A 161 7.72 13.36 -39.89
N GLY A 162 8.75 14.07 -39.44
CA GLY A 162 8.80 14.76 -38.14
C GLY A 162 9.65 14.01 -37.11
N ASP A 163 9.77 14.61 -35.93
CA ASP A 163 10.57 14.12 -34.81
C ASP A 163 9.63 13.60 -33.70
N LEU A 164 9.83 12.36 -33.25
CA LEU A 164 9.10 11.81 -32.12
C LEU A 164 9.48 12.57 -30.83
N LEU A 165 8.49 12.96 -30.03
CA LEU A 165 8.70 13.73 -28.80
C LEU A 165 8.25 12.94 -27.56
N GLU A 166 7.00 12.54 -27.48
CA GLU A 166 6.41 11.80 -26.36
C GLU A 166 5.81 10.49 -26.88
N ASP A 167 5.60 9.56 -25.97
CA ASP A 167 4.94 8.29 -26.28
C ASP A 167 3.44 8.40 -26.02
N TYR A 168 2.64 7.51 -26.62
CA TYR A 168 1.21 7.44 -26.37
C TYR A 168 0.92 7.14 -24.90
N ASN A 169 -0.22 7.63 -24.41
CA ASN A 169 -0.64 7.42 -23.03
C ASN A 169 -1.58 6.22 -22.92
N ARG A 170 -1.18 5.18 -22.17
CA ARG A 170 -2.05 4.01 -21.92
C ARG A 170 -3.37 4.36 -21.22
N LEU A 171 -3.38 5.43 -20.41
CA LEU A 171 -4.56 5.81 -19.62
C LEU A 171 -5.64 6.49 -20.47
N GLY A 172 -5.33 6.97 -21.68
CA GLY A 172 -6.30 7.74 -22.46
C GLY A 172 -6.07 7.73 -23.96
N ALA A 173 -7.12 8.00 -24.69
CA ALA A 173 -7.19 7.96 -26.15
C ALA A 173 -6.57 9.17 -26.86
N GLY A 174 -6.31 10.27 -26.15
CA GLY A 174 -5.90 11.54 -26.75
C GLY A 174 -4.44 11.58 -27.17
N PHE A 175 -4.15 12.15 -28.35
CA PHE A 175 -2.80 12.43 -28.81
C PHE A 175 -2.72 13.72 -29.62
N LYS A 176 -1.54 14.33 -29.73
CA LYS A 176 -1.28 15.54 -30.52
C LYS A 176 -0.25 15.29 -31.58
N ASN A 177 -0.50 15.85 -32.77
CA ASN A 177 0.48 15.98 -33.83
C ASN A 177 0.72 17.47 -34.11
N ASN A 178 1.99 17.90 -34.07
CA ASN A 178 2.39 19.26 -34.39
C ASN A 178 3.00 19.32 -35.78
N PHE A 179 2.34 19.99 -36.71
CA PHE A 179 2.79 20.13 -38.08
C PHE A 179 3.36 21.52 -38.32
N SER A 180 4.32 21.57 -39.25
CA SER A 180 4.83 22.80 -39.82
C SER A 180 4.08 23.06 -41.13
N GLY A 181 3.29 24.14 -41.15
CA GLY A 181 2.56 24.56 -42.34
C GLY A 181 3.52 25.07 -43.42
N ASP A 182 3.30 24.73 -44.68
CA ASP A 182 4.09 25.17 -45.83
C ASP A 182 3.43 26.31 -46.63
N GLY A 183 2.25 26.75 -46.21
CA GLY A 183 1.47 27.79 -46.87
C GLY A 183 0.74 27.38 -48.16
N ALA A 184 0.84 26.10 -48.57
CA ALA A 184 0.30 25.57 -49.82
C ALA A 184 -0.57 24.32 -49.62
N ALA A 185 -0.12 23.40 -48.78
CA ALA A 185 -0.80 22.13 -48.53
C ALA A 185 -2.10 22.34 -47.75
N THR A 186 -3.18 21.69 -48.17
CA THR A 186 -4.47 21.63 -47.49
C THR A 186 -4.70 20.26 -46.83
N VAL A 187 -3.91 19.23 -47.16
CA VAL A 187 -4.05 17.87 -46.66
C VAL A 187 -2.93 17.52 -45.71
N TYR A 188 -3.30 17.09 -44.50
CA TYR A 188 -2.38 16.72 -43.44
C TYR A 188 -2.67 15.31 -42.95
N THR A 189 -1.65 14.45 -42.84
CA THR A 189 -1.81 13.06 -42.44
C THR A 189 -1.31 12.87 -40.99
N LEU A 190 -2.20 12.43 -40.11
CA LEU A 190 -1.90 12.12 -38.71
C LEU A 190 -1.00 10.88 -38.58
N THR A 191 -0.52 10.64 -37.39
CA THR A 191 0.26 9.42 -37.05
C THR A 191 -0.61 8.19 -37.01
N ASP A 192 -1.90 8.34 -36.72
CA ASP A 192 -2.85 7.25 -36.54
C ASP A 192 -4.02 7.27 -37.52
N THR A 193 -4.61 6.12 -37.70
CA THR A 193 -5.83 5.85 -38.45
C THR A 193 -6.90 5.25 -37.53
N ASP A 194 -8.12 5.11 -38.05
CA ASP A 194 -9.26 4.55 -37.31
C ASP A 194 -9.53 5.32 -36.00
N LEU A 195 -9.62 6.63 -36.15
CA LEU A 195 -9.84 7.57 -35.06
C LEU A 195 -11.26 7.47 -34.50
N ASP A 196 -11.40 7.79 -33.22
CA ASP A 196 -12.70 7.87 -32.56
C ASP A 196 -13.59 8.97 -33.16
N LEU A 197 -14.89 8.89 -32.87
CA LEU A 197 -15.86 9.92 -33.26
C LEU A 197 -15.75 11.21 -32.43
N THR A 198 -14.91 11.21 -31.40
CA THR A 198 -14.60 12.38 -30.57
C THR A 198 -14.13 13.55 -31.46
N THR A 199 -14.60 14.76 -31.16
CA THR A 199 -14.28 15.96 -31.90
C THR A 199 -12.77 16.20 -31.97
N VAL A 200 -12.24 16.26 -33.18
CA VAL A 200 -10.84 16.64 -33.42
C VAL A 200 -10.71 18.15 -33.24
N THR A 201 -9.75 18.58 -32.41
CA THR A 201 -9.48 20.00 -32.21
C THR A 201 -8.20 20.41 -32.93
N ILE A 202 -8.24 21.53 -33.63
CA ILE A 202 -7.09 22.06 -34.37
C ILE A 202 -6.87 23.51 -34.03
N THR A 203 -5.61 23.90 -33.86
CA THR A 203 -5.20 25.29 -33.83
C THR A 203 -4.18 25.55 -34.93
N VAL A 204 -4.28 26.72 -35.59
CA VAL A 204 -3.32 27.20 -36.58
C VAL A 204 -2.79 28.57 -36.11
N GLY A 205 -1.49 28.63 -35.83
CA GLY A 205 -0.89 29.84 -35.25
C GLY A 205 -1.54 30.24 -33.93
N GLY A 206 -2.01 29.29 -33.12
CA GLY A 206 -2.72 29.50 -31.86
C GLY A 206 -4.22 29.84 -32.01
N VAL A 207 -4.73 29.96 -33.24
CA VAL A 207 -6.15 30.24 -33.51
C VAL A 207 -6.91 28.92 -33.71
N ALA A 208 -7.95 28.69 -32.92
CA ALA A 208 -8.81 27.50 -33.03
C ALA A 208 -9.53 27.44 -34.37
N LYS A 209 -9.66 26.26 -34.92
CA LYS A 209 -10.37 25.91 -36.14
C LYS A 209 -11.56 25.00 -35.85
N THR A 210 -12.63 25.13 -36.64
CA THR A 210 -13.89 24.41 -36.44
C THR A 210 -14.01 23.29 -37.47
N GLU A 211 -14.22 22.06 -37.00
CA GLU A 211 -14.51 20.89 -37.86
C GLU A 211 -15.81 21.09 -38.62
N GLY A 212 -15.83 20.75 -39.91
CA GLY A 212 -16.96 20.95 -40.80
C GLY A 212 -17.06 22.33 -41.42
N VAL A 213 -16.30 23.35 -40.92
CA VAL A 213 -16.24 24.72 -41.44
C VAL A 213 -14.85 25.03 -42.01
N ASP A 214 -13.83 24.96 -41.16
CA ASP A 214 -12.44 25.25 -41.55
C ASP A 214 -11.71 24.03 -42.11
N PHE A 215 -12.06 22.85 -41.61
CA PHE A 215 -11.44 21.56 -42.00
C PHE A 215 -12.42 20.39 -41.90
N THR A 216 -12.08 19.30 -42.54
CA THR A 216 -12.74 17.98 -42.39
C THR A 216 -11.75 16.94 -42.01
N VAL A 217 -12.21 15.85 -41.37
CA VAL A 217 -11.39 14.72 -40.95
C VAL A 217 -11.93 13.43 -41.48
N ASN A 218 -11.11 12.70 -42.24
CA ASN A 218 -11.35 11.29 -42.55
C ASN A 218 -10.77 10.43 -41.43
N ARG A 219 -11.62 9.99 -40.52
CA ARG A 219 -11.20 9.25 -39.32
C ARG A 219 -10.59 7.87 -39.64
N THR A 220 -11.09 7.22 -40.68
CA THR A 220 -10.56 5.91 -41.11
C THR A 220 -9.11 6.00 -41.58
N THR A 221 -8.76 7.07 -42.28
CA THR A 221 -7.41 7.24 -42.85
C THR A 221 -6.51 8.17 -42.05
N GLY A 222 -7.01 8.84 -41.00
CA GLY A 222 -6.27 9.84 -40.22
C GLY A 222 -5.91 11.10 -41.03
N VAL A 223 -6.71 11.43 -42.08
CA VAL A 223 -6.43 12.58 -42.96
C VAL A 223 -7.30 13.77 -42.59
N VAL A 224 -6.65 14.90 -42.35
CA VAL A 224 -7.26 16.23 -42.11
C VAL A 224 -7.17 17.02 -43.44
N THR A 225 -8.28 17.57 -43.89
CA THR A 225 -8.33 18.43 -45.10
C THR A 225 -8.85 19.83 -44.71
N PHE A 226 -8.01 20.82 -44.88
CA PHE A 226 -8.38 22.25 -44.66
C PHE A 226 -9.05 22.84 -45.87
N GLY A 227 -10.03 23.71 -45.65
CA GLY A 227 -10.64 24.51 -46.72
C GLY A 227 -9.69 25.59 -47.29
N VAL A 228 -8.79 26.11 -46.42
CA VAL A 228 -7.76 27.08 -46.79
C VAL A 228 -6.43 26.59 -46.21
N ALA A 229 -5.36 26.56 -47.02
CA ALA A 229 -4.06 26.12 -46.59
C ALA A 229 -3.57 26.88 -45.36
N PRO A 230 -3.12 26.20 -44.30
CA PRO A 230 -2.48 26.82 -43.14
C PRO A 230 -1.24 27.64 -43.57
N ALA A 231 -1.03 28.80 -42.95
CA ALA A 231 0.11 29.66 -43.25
C ALA A 231 1.44 28.97 -42.99
N LEU A 232 2.51 29.37 -43.66
CA LEU A 232 3.87 28.92 -43.40
C LEU A 232 4.26 29.18 -41.94
N GLY A 233 4.79 28.15 -41.28
CA GLY A 233 5.28 28.24 -39.88
C GLY A 233 5.71 26.91 -39.31
N THR A 234 6.60 26.95 -38.31
CA THR A 234 7.10 25.75 -37.63
C THR A 234 6.18 25.39 -36.48
N ASN A 235 5.73 24.12 -36.43
CA ASN A 235 4.82 23.60 -35.38
C ASN A 235 3.60 24.48 -35.15
N ASN A 236 3.15 25.20 -36.18
CA ASN A 236 2.06 26.16 -36.10
C ASN A 236 0.68 25.54 -36.32
N VAL A 237 0.59 24.27 -36.74
CA VAL A 237 -0.67 23.51 -36.89
C VAL A 237 -0.65 22.38 -35.87
N ILE A 238 -1.43 22.53 -34.81
CA ILE A 238 -1.54 21.55 -33.74
C ILE A 238 -2.87 20.83 -33.88
N VAL A 239 -2.83 19.53 -34.08
CA VAL A 239 -4.00 18.66 -34.18
C VAL A 239 -4.06 17.77 -32.96
N THR A 240 -5.19 17.83 -32.23
CA THR A 240 -5.50 16.87 -31.16
C THR A 240 -6.60 15.94 -31.63
N ALA A 241 -6.31 14.66 -31.65
CA ALA A 241 -7.21 13.60 -32.07
C ALA A 241 -7.27 12.49 -31.02
N TYR A 242 -8.17 11.54 -31.20
CA TYR A 242 -8.44 10.49 -30.22
C TYR A 242 -8.52 9.14 -30.92
N LYS A 243 -7.89 8.14 -30.30
CA LYS A 243 -7.98 6.73 -30.67
C LYS A 243 -7.96 5.89 -29.40
N THR A 244 -9.07 5.25 -29.11
CA THR A 244 -9.21 4.40 -27.93
C THR A 244 -8.58 3.05 -28.16
N GLU A 245 -7.58 2.71 -27.36
CA GLU A 245 -7.02 1.36 -27.26
C GLU A 245 -7.44 0.81 -25.87
N GLN A 246 -8.59 0.12 -25.82
CA GLN A 246 -9.23 -0.26 -24.56
C GLN A 246 -8.36 -1.16 -23.70
N ASP A 247 -7.64 -2.12 -24.30
CA ASP A 247 -6.74 -3.03 -23.58
C ASP A 247 -5.62 -2.28 -22.86
N ASP A 248 -5.11 -1.19 -23.44
CA ASP A 248 -4.11 -0.34 -22.83
C ASP A 248 -4.69 0.43 -21.64
N ILE A 249 -5.90 1.00 -21.80
CA ILE A 249 -6.61 1.72 -20.74
C ILE A 249 -6.92 0.80 -19.57
N ASP A 250 -7.45 -0.38 -19.83
CA ASP A 250 -7.79 -1.38 -18.81
C ASP A 250 -6.53 -1.87 -18.10
N SER A 251 -5.40 -1.99 -18.80
CA SER A 251 -4.13 -2.38 -18.18
C SER A 251 -3.72 -1.49 -17.01
N ILE A 252 -4.09 -0.20 -17.04
CA ILE A 252 -3.84 0.77 -15.96
C ILE A 252 -5.03 0.84 -15.01
N LEU A 253 -6.27 0.88 -15.55
CA LEU A 253 -7.47 1.02 -14.72
C LEU A 253 -7.73 -0.20 -13.83
N ASP A 254 -7.26 -1.39 -14.20
CA ASP A 254 -7.40 -2.60 -13.38
C ASP A 254 -6.30 -2.77 -12.33
N CYS A 255 -5.24 -1.94 -12.35
CA CYS A 255 -4.21 -1.98 -11.32
C CYS A 255 -4.77 -1.60 -9.94
N LEU A 256 -4.47 -2.42 -8.92
CA LEU A 256 -4.89 -2.21 -7.53
C LEU A 256 -3.74 -1.86 -6.59
N SER A 257 -2.50 -2.13 -6.98
CA SER A 257 -1.32 -1.84 -6.16
C SER A 257 -0.54 -0.68 -6.74
N ILE A 258 -0.23 0.30 -5.89
CA ILE A 258 0.46 1.53 -6.28
C ILE A 258 1.53 1.84 -5.24
N ILE A 259 2.70 2.29 -5.71
CA ILE A 259 3.76 2.75 -4.84
C ILE A 259 4.57 3.88 -5.51
N PRO A 260 4.95 4.93 -4.78
CA PRO A 260 5.93 5.90 -5.26
C PRO A 260 7.33 5.27 -5.26
N PHE A 261 8.01 5.34 -6.40
CA PHE A 261 9.38 4.87 -6.55
C PHE A 261 10.07 5.57 -7.72
N GLY A 262 11.40 5.61 -7.72
CA GLY A 262 12.22 6.21 -8.77
C GLY A 262 13.73 6.03 -8.53
N GLY A 263 14.07 5.02 -7.72
CA GLY A 263 15.44 4.81 -7.26
C GLY A 263 15.78 5.70 -6.06
N GLN A 264 16.62 6.68 -6.22
CA GLN A 264 17.00 7.61 -5.13
C GLN A 264 15.89 8.61 -4.77
N ASN A 265 15.02 8.94 -5.73
CA ASN A 265 13.91 9.86 -5.56
C ASN A 265 12.60 9.15 -5.94
N ASP A 266 11.58 9.26 -5.09
CA ASP A 266 10.26 8.71 -5.34
C ASP A 266 9.45 9.63 -6.26
N ASN A 267 9.94 9.80 -7.48
CA ASN A 267 9.40 10.73 -8.45
C ASN A 267 8.49 10.09 -9.51
N ARG A 268 8.14 8.81 -9.36
CA ARG A 268 7.22 8.10 -10.24
C ARG A 268 6.23 7.28 -9.43
N LEU A 269 5.07 7.02 -9.99
CA LEU A 269 4.12 6.06 -9.47
C LEU A 269 4.24 4.76 -10.25
N PHE A 270 4.39 3.65 -9.52
CA PHE A 270 4.38 2.30 -10.06
C PHE A 270 3.03 1.66 -9.81
N PHE A 271 2.45 1.07 -10.85
CA PHE A 271 1.13 0.45 -10.87
C PHE A 271 1.26 -1.03 -11.22
N GLY A 272 0.49 -1.89 -10.57
CA GLY A 272 0.43 -3.34 -10.82
C GLY A 272 -0.75 -3.97 -10.09
N ASN A 273 -0.79 -5.30 -10.06
CA ASN A 273 -1.92 -6.07 -9.52
C ASN A 273 -3.19 -5.88 -10.36
N ASN A 274 -3.07 -6.18 -11.64
CA ASN A 274 -4.16 -6.20 -12.61
C ASN A 274 -4.43 -7.62 -13.18
N GLY A 275 -4.11 -8.65 -12.40
CA GLY A 275 -4.27 -10.05 -12.83
C GLY A 275 -3.09 -10.59 -13.64
N THR A 276 -2.02 -9.81 -13.84
CA THR A 276 -0.86 -10.18 -14.65
C THR A 276 0.48 -9.95 -13.94
N GLY A 277 1.56 -10.45 -14.54
CA GLY A 277 2.95 -10.20 -14.10
C GLY A 277 3.53 -8.86 -14.58
N PHE A 278 2.74 -8.00 -15.21
CA PHE A 278 3.18 -6.70 -15.69
C PHE A 278 3.05 -5.63 -14.61
N TYR A 279 3.96 -4.67 -14.64
CA TYR A 279 3.88 -3.43 -13.90
C TYR A 279 4.21 -2.24 -14.80
N TYR A 280 3.63 -1.10 -14.48
CA TYR A 280 3.68 0.13 -15.26
C TYR A 280 4.16 1.27 -14.39
N TRP A 281 4.73 2.33 -15.01
CA TRP A 281 5.10 3.53 -14.26
C TRP A 281 4.81 4.80 -15.04
N THR A 282 4.55 5.87 -14.29
CA THR A 282 4.22 7.19 -14.84
C THR A 282 5.38 7.80 -15.62
N GLY A 283 5.05 8.54 -16.66
CA GLY A 283 5.96 9.32 -17.47
C GLY A 283 6.31 10.68 -16.87
N ILE A 284 7.12 11.41 -17.62
CA ILE A 284 7.42 12.82 -17.38
C ILE A 284 6.82 13.59 -18.55
N SER A 285 5.85 14.46 -18.26
CA SER A 285 5.30 15.43 -19.20
C SER A 285 6.13 16.72 -19.23
N ALA A 286 5.76 17.65 -20.08
CA ALA A 286 6.35 18.98 -20.08
C ALA A 286 6.25 19.71 -18.72
N ASN A 287 5.34 19.31 -17.84
CA ASN A 287 5.11 19.87 -16.51
C ASN A 287 5.80 19.09 -15.38
N GLY A 288 6.63 18.09 -15.71
CA GLY A 288 7.28 17.21 -14.75
C GLY A 288 6.61 15.85 -14.66
N VAL A 289 6.77 15.16 -13.53
CA VAL A 289 6.12 13.86 -13.30
C VAL A 289 4.60 14.05 -13.25
N ASP A 290 3.92 13.27 -14.08
CA ASP A 290 2.49 13.40 -14.27
C ASP A 290 1.80 12.07 -13.91
N PRO A 291 0.99 12.04 -12.82
CA PRO A 291 0.29 10.82 -12.39
C PRO A 291 -0.79 10.36 -13.38
N THR A 292 -1.09 11.14 -14.41
CA THR A 292 -2.09 10.86 -15.44
C THR A 292 -1.49 10.43 -16.78
N TYR A 293 -0.14 10.28 -16.82
CA TYR A 293 0.61 9.91 -18.03
C TYR A 293 1.35 8.58 -17.84
N PHE A 294 0.95 7.57 -18.59
CA PHE A 294 1.56 6.24 -18.64
C PHE A 294 2.03 5.93 -20.07
N PRO A 295 3.29 6.32 -20.42
CA PRO A 295 3.84 6.02 -21.74
C PRO A 295 3.75 4.54 -22.10
N LEU A 296 3.46 4.21 -23.36
CA LEU A 296 3.40 2.82 -23.83
C LEU A 296 4.68 2.04 -23.56
N SER A 297 5.83 2.71 -23.57
CA SER A 297 7.15 2.12 -23.30
C SER A 297 7.41 1.91 -21.81
N ASN A 298 6.60 2.50 -20.89
CA ASN A 298 6.83 2.45 -19.45
C ASN A 298 6.15 1.23 -18.81
N PHE A 299 6.59 0.05 -19.15
CA PHE A 299 6.15 -1.20 -18.51
C PHE A 299 7.29 -2.21 -18.46
N ASN A 300 7.18 -3.18 -17.58
CA ASN A 300 8.06 -4.33 -17.52
C ASN A 300 7.30 -5.52 -16.92
N ILE A 301 7.93 -6.69 -16.96
CA ILE A 301 7.39 -7.95 -16.46
C ILE A 301 8.35 -8.57 -15.46
N VAL A 302 7.80 -9.24 -14.44
CA VAL A 302 8.57 -10.10 -13.53
C VAL A 302 7.99 -11.52 -13.56
N GLY A 303 8.88 -12.50 -13.65
CA GLY A 303 8.47 -13.91 -13.73
C GLY A 303 7.61 -14.20 -14.97
N LEU A 304 6.57 -15.03 -14.79
CA LEU A 304 5.62 -15.36 -15.85
C LEU A 304 4.52 -14.28 -15.96
N SER A 305 4.04 -14.06 -17.19
CA SER A 305 3.05 -13.02 -17.47
C SER A 305 1.64 -13.32 -16.94
N ASP A 306 1.32 -14.60 -16.73
CA ASP A 306 0.04 -15.10 -16.26
C ASP A 306 -0.03 -15.26 -14.73
N GLU A 307 1.06 -14.92 -14.03
CA GLU A 307 1.10 -14.88 -12.56
C GLU A 307 0.96 -13.45 -12.06
N ASN A 308 -0.07 -13.19 -11.27
CA ASN A 308 -0.42 -11.86 -10.80
C ASN A 308 0.64 -11.26 -9.85
N ILE A 309 0.96 -9.98 -10.06
CA ILE A 309 1.61 -9.14 -9.05
C ILE A 309 0.57 -8.81 -7.98
N THR A 310 0.81 -9.20 -6.74
CA THR A 310 -0.11 -8.90 -5.63
C THR A 310 0.18 -7.55 -4.98
N GLY A 311 1.42 -7.09 -5.03
CA GLY A 311 1.74 -5.77 -4.49
C GLY A 311 3.20 -5.37 -4.60
N PHE A 312 3.47 -4.21 -4.04
CA PHE A 312 4.80 -3.61 -4.01
C PHE A 312 5.25 -3.33 -2.58
N GLY A 313 6.56 -3.52 -2.36
CA GLY A 313 7.25 -3.04 -1.19
C GLY A 313 8.42 -2.15 -1.60
N LYS A 314 8.99 -1.44 -0.64
CA LYS A 314 10.20 -0.64 -0.88
C LYS A 314 11.22 -0.90 0.21
N GLN A 315 12.45 -1.13 -0.20
CA GLN A 315 13.57 -1.30 0.71
C GLN A 315 14.77 -0.51 0.19
N GLN A 316 15.07 0.61 0.83
CA GLN A 316 16.08 1.56 0.36
C GLN A 316 15.80 2.00 -1.10
N ASN A 317 16.71 1.74 -2.03
CA ASN A 317 16.61 2.09 -3.45
C ASN A 317 16.09 0.93 -4.32
N VAL A 318 15.51 -0.11 -3.71
CA VAL A 318 14.98 -1.28 -4.40
C VAL A 318 13.47 -1.30 -4.25
N LEU A 319 12.78 -1.39 -5.38
CA LEU A 319 11.37 -1.73 -5.42
C LEU A 319 11.25 -3.25 -5.32
N LEU A 320 10.46 -3.73 -4.39
CA LEU A 320 10.09 -5.13 -4.30
C LEU A 320 8.77 -5.33 -5.03
N VAL A 321 8.78 -6.17 -6.05
CA VAL A 321 7.60 -6.62 -6.77
C VAL A 321 7.24 -8.00 -6.23
N ILE A 322 6.07 -8.10 -5.62
CA ILE A 322 5.63 -9.27 -4.86
C ILE A 322 4.50 -9.94 -5.62
N LYS A 323 4.62 -11.25 -5.82
CA LYS A 323 3.59 -12.14 -6.35
C LYS A 323 3.06 -13.04 -5.24
N GLU A 324 2.13 -13.94 -5.55
CA GLU A 324 1.59 -14.89 -4.56
C GLU A 324 2.65 -15.80 -3.94
N ARG A 325 3.66 -16.22 -4.72
CA ARG A 325 4.71 -17.15 -4.29
C ARG A 325 6.13 -16.70 -4.58
N GLU A 326 6.30 -15.52 -5.16
CA GLU A 326 7.60 -15.01 -5.58
C GLU A 326 7.81 -13.56 -5.14
N VAL A 327 9.07 -13.20 -4.95
CA VAL A 327 9.50 -11.82 -4.70
C VAL A 327 10.65 -11.46 -5.62
N TYR A 328 10.53 -10.34 -6.31
CA TYR A 328 11.55 -9.76 -7.19
C TYR A 328 12.02 -8.42 -6.65
N GLY A 329 13.31 -8.15 -6.83
CA GLY A 329 13.88 -6.81 -6.66
C GLY A 329 13.94 -6.08 -7.99
N VAL A 330 13.63 -4.79 -8.00
CA VAL A 330 13.76 -3.91 -9.16
C VAL A 330 14.60 -2.72 -8.77
N GLU A 331 15.68 -2.49 -9.51
CA GLU A 331 16.61 -1.40 -9.28
C GLU A 331 16.67 -0.46 -10.48
N TYR A 332 16.72 0.85 -10.18
CA TYR A 332 16.95 1.85 -11.22
C TYR A 332 18.42 1.86 -11.63
N PHE A 333 18.65 1.78 -12.92
CA PHE A 333 19.97 1.89 -13.52
C PHE A 333 19.95 2.91 -14.66
N PHE A 334 20.94 3.81 -14.67
CA PHE A 334 21.14 4.74 -15.77
C PHE A 334 22.36 4.31 -16.61
N ASN A 335 22.12 3.95 -17.86
CA ASN A 335 23.17 3.44 -18.77
C ASN A 335 23.97 4.53 -19.49
N GLY A 336 23.78 5.81 -19.09
CA GLY A 336 24.38 6.99 -19.72
C GLY A 336 23.50 7.65 -20.79
N THR A 337 22.40 7.02 -21.19
CA THR A 337 21.45 7.54 -22.19
C THR A 337 20.01 7.52 -21.66
N ILE A 338 19.58 6.39 -21.16
CA ILE A 338 18.22 6.19 -20.60
C ILE A 338 18.29 5.53 -19.22
N GLY A 339 17.28 5.81 -18.40
CA GLY A 339 17.04 5.10 -17.15
C GLY A 339 16.23 3.84 -17.41
N VAL A 340 16.69 2.72 -16.86
CA VAL A 340 16.01 1.41 -16.95
C VAL A 340 15.79 0.84 -15.56
N PHE A 341 14.76 0.01 -15.43
CA PHE A 341 14.44 -0.72 -14.21
C PHE A 341 14.73 -2.20 -14.42
N ASN A 342 15.84 -2.67 -13.83
CA ASN A 342 16.27 -4.06 -13.94
C ASN A 342 15.69 -4.90 -12.81
N SER A 343 15.09 -6.04 -13.14
CA SER A 343 14.51 -6.98 -12.20
C SER A 343 15.42 -8.19 -11.97
N TYR A 344 15.42 -8.71 -10.73
CA TYR A 344 16.09 -9.95 -10.35
C TYR A 344 15.28 -10.69 -9.28
N PRO A 345 15.31 -12.04 -9.25
CA PRO A 345 14.58 -12.82 -8.27
C PRO A 345 15.22 -12.70 -6.87
N ILE A 346 14.38 -12.65 -5.83
CA ILE A 346 14.78 -12.68 -4.41
C ILE A 346 14.31 -13.98 -3.77
N SER A 347 13.08 -14.41 -4.05
CA SER A 347 12.49 -15.64 -3.56
C SER A 347 11.58 -16.25 -4.61
N ASP A 348 11.61 -17.57 -4.72
CA ASP A 348 10.75 -18.41 -5.56
C ASP A 348 9.82 -19.31 -4.74
N VAL A 349 9.77 -19.09 -3.42
CA VAL A 349 8.97 -19.87 -2.46
C VAL A 349 8.02 -18.98 -1.67
N PHE A 350 8.54 -17.85 -1.18
CA PHE A 350 7.78 -16.92 -0.34
C PHE A 350 7.22 -15.79 -1.18
N GLY A 351 5.93 -15.56 -1.08
CA GLY A 351 5.24 -14.43 -1.66
C GLY A 351 4.06 -14.00 -0.79
N CYS A 352 3.25 -13.09 -1.29
CA CYS A 352 2.14 -12.47 -0.56
C CYS A 352 0.84 -12.64 -1.32
N ASP A 353 -0.10 -13.38 -0.78
CA ASP A 353 -1.48 -13.49 -1.24
C ASP A 353 -2.47 -12.61 -0.43
N CYS A 354 -1.93 -11.82 0.50
CA CYS A 354 -2.65 -10.86 1.34
C CYS A 354 -2.19 -9.42 1.05
N PRO A 355 -2.52 -8.83 -0.11
CA PRO A 355 -1.92 -7.59 -0.65
C PRO A 355 -2.08 -6.36 0.24
N TRP A 356 -3.08 -6.34 1.11
CA TRP A 356 -3.36 -5.22 2.03
C TRP A 356 -2.50 -5.27 3.31
N THR A 357 -1.65 -6.29 3.44
CA THR A 357 -0.76 -6.46 4.59
C THR A 357 0.68 -6.04 4.33
N ILE A 358 1.01 -5.63 3.10
CA ILE A 358 2.36 -5.19 2.74
C ILE A 358 2.65 -3.85 3.40
N GLN A 359 3.68 -3.80 4.26
CA GLN A 359 4.14 -2.61 4.95
C GLN A 359 5.67 -2.51 4.90
N THR A 360 6.17 -1.29 5.10
CA THR A 360 7.60 -1.06 5.33
C THR A 360 7.81 -0.77 6.81
N VAL A 361 8.54 -1.63 7.51
CA VAL A 361 8.88 -1.48 8.92
C VAL A 361 10.39 -1.48 9.08
N ASN A 362 10.95 -0.48 9.74
CA ASN A 362 12.39 -0.35 9.98
C ASN A 362 13.24 -0.65 8.72
N ASN A 363 12.82 -0.09 7.58
CA ASN A 363 13.48 -0.27 6.27
C ASN A 363 13.50 -1.72 5.72
N ALA A 364 12.62 -2.58 6.21
CA ALA A 364 12.35 -3.90 5.67
C ALA A 364 10.88 -3.97 5.22
N THR A 365 10.60 -4.72 4.18
CA THR A 365 9.23 -4.99 3.76
C THR A 365 8.70 -6.22 4.48
N VAL A 366 7.52 -6.09 5.08
CA VAL A 366 6.79 -7.18 5.74
C VAL A 366 5.45 -7.38 5.09
N PHE A 367 4.95 -8.61 5.10
CA PHE A 367 3.66 -8.99 4.54
C PHE A 367 3.14 -10.28 5.17
N LEU A 368 1.88 -10.59 4.94
CA LEU A 368 1.25 -11.83 5.35
C LEU A 368 1.13 -12.79 4.15
N SER A 369 1.50 -14.05 4.37
CA SER A 369 1.20 -15.17 3.48
C SER A 369 0.23 -16.11 4.17
N THR A 370 -0.78 -16.61 3.45
CA THR A 370 -1.71 -17.61 4.01
C THR A 370 -1.03 -18.97 4.24
N GLU A 371 0.08 -19.24 3.59
CA GLU A 371 0.86 -20.49 3.72
C GLU A 371 1.90 -20.40 4.85
N PHE A 372 2.66 -19.29 4.91
CA PHE A 372 3.81 -19.15 5.80
C PHE A 372 3.57 -18.21 7.00
N GLY A 373 2.43 -17.54 7.06
CA GLY A 373 2.17 -16.50 8.04
C GLY A 373 2.90 -15.19 7.71
N PRO A 374 3.14 -14.33 8.70
CA PRO A 374 3.89 -13.09 8.50
C PRO A 374 5.33 -13.36 8.04
N CYS A 375 5.74 -12.65 7.00
CA CYS A 375 7.07 -12.74 6.39
C CYS A 375 7.76 -11.38 6.36
N ILE A 376 9.09 -11.39 6.35
CA ILE A 376 9.95 -10.21 6.23
C ILE A 376 10.97 -10.40 5.11
N VAL A 377 11.16 -9.38 4.29
CA VAL A 377 12.27 -9.31 3.33
C VAL A 377 13.42 -8.55 3.97
N GLN A 378 14.54 -9.21 4.16
CA GLN A 378 15.71 -8.61 4.81
C GLN A 378 17.00 -8.91 4.04
N SER A 379 17.97 -7.98 4.11
CA SER A 379 19.31 -8.24 3.60
C SER A 379 20.01 -9.28 4.46
N THR A 380 20.63 -10.27 3.83
CA THR A 380 21.49 -11.23 4.52
C THR A 380 22.85 -10.61 4.83
N ASN A 381 23.57 -11.15 5.80
CA ASN A 381 24.91 -10.69 6.18
C ASN A 381 26.00 -10.89 5.10
N VAL A 382 25.68 -11.56 4.01
CA VAL A 382 26.61 -11.91 2.93
C VAL A 382 26.22 -11.13 1.66
N SER A 383 27.04 -10.14 1.31
CA SER A 383 27.07 -9.47 -0.01
C SER A 383 25.74 -8.90 -0.55
N ASN A 384 25.01 -8.13 0.23
CA ASN A 384 23.78 -7.44 -0.20
C ASN A 384 22.67 -8.35 -0.79
N GLN A 385 22.75 -9.65 -0.60
CA GLN A 385 21.66 -10.54 -0.95
C GLN A 385 20.46 -10.31 -0.03
N ARG A 386 19.27 -10.31 -0.61
CA ARG A 386 18.01 -10.26 0.13
C ARG A 386 17.41 -11.66 0.18
N SER A 387 16.76 -11.95 1.28
CA SER A 387 16.02 -13.21 1.46
C SER A 387 14.72 -12.94 2.20
N VAL A 388 13.76 -13.82 2.05
CA VAL A 388 12.48 -13.77 2.73
C VAL A 388 12.48 -14.79 3.88
N PHE A 389 12.03 -14.35 5.06
CA PHE A 389 11.97 -15.17 6.27
C PHE A 389 10.56 -15.11 6.87
N SER A 390 10.06 -16.24 7.34
CA SER A 390 8.83 -16.24 8.15
C SER A 390 9.14 -15.77 9.58
N ILE A 391 8.35 -14.83 10.07
CA ILE A 391 8.41 -14.31 11.44
C ILE A 391 7.18 -14.69 12.27
N GLY A 392 6.30 -15.51 11.73
CA GLY A 392 5.00 -15.87 12.33
C GLY A 392 5.01 -17.12 13.21
N ARG A 393 6.12 -17.82 13.37
CA ARG A 393 6.17 -19.12 14.04
C ARG A 393 5.43 -19.12 15.38
N ASN A 394 5.64 -18.11 16.20
CA ASN A 394 5.03 -18.00 17.52
C ASN A 394 3.50 -17.87 17.52
N ILE A 395 2.89 -17.42 16.40
CA ILE A 395 1.45 -17.13 16.30
C ILE A 395 0.74 -17.92 15.22
N ASN A 396 1.47 -18.57 14.30
CA ASN A 396 0.91 -19.28 13.14
C ASN A 396 -0.11 -20.35 13.54
N ALA A 397 0.07 -21.01 14.70
CA ALA A 397 -0.87 -21.99 15.21
C ALA A 397 -2.30 -21.45 15.41
N ARG A 398 -2.45 -20.12 15.58
CA ARG A 398 -3.74 -19.41 15.67
C ARG A 398 -4.03 -18.62 14.40
N LEU A 399 -3.09 -17.78 13.94
CA LEU A 399 -3.29 -16.88 12.82
C LEU A 399 -3.69 -17.61 11.54
N LEU A 400 -3.01 -18.68 11.19
CA LEU A 400 -3.32 -19.44 9.95
C LEU A 400 -4.64 -20.23 10.01
N LYS A 401 -5.32 -20.26 11.16
CA LYS A 401 -6.67 -20.82 11.28
C LYS A 401 -7.78 -19.78 11.13
N GLU A 402 -7.42 -18.48 11.08
CA GLU A 402 -8.40 -17.43 10.84
C GLU A 402 -8.96 -17.55 9.42
N THR A 403 -10.24 -17.31 9.31
CA THR A 403 -10.89 -17.21 7.99
C THR A 403 -10.58 -15.84 7.36
N ASN A 404 -10.69 -15.74 6.03
CA ASN A 404 -10.53 -14.47 5.30
C ASN A 404 -9.14 -13.81 5.45
N LEU A 405 -8.07 -14.57 5.58
CA LEU A 405 -6.71 -14.05 5.67
C LEU A 405 -6.34 -13.11 4.50
N THR A 406 -6.82 -13.43 3.28
CA THR A 406 -6.56 -12.61 2.08
C THR A 406 -7.17 -11.21 2.15
N SER A 407 -8.17 -11.01 3.01
CA SER A 407 -8.78 -9.70 3.28
C SER A 407 -8.16 -8.97 4.47
N ALA A 408 -7.13 -9.55 5.10
CA ALA A 408 -6.42 -8.92 6.20
C ALA A 408 -5.89 -7.54 5.81
N THR A 409 -5.90 -6.62 6.75
CA THR A 409 -5.28 -5.30 6.59
C THR A 409 -4.18 -5.10 7.62
N SER A 410 -3.28 -4.16 7.37
CA SER A 410 -2.15 -3.93 8.25
C SER A 410 -1.81 -2.46 8.42
N LEU A 411 -1.03 -2.19 9.46
CA LEU A 411 -0.50 -0.87 9.77
C LEU A 411 0.89 -1.01 10.42
N GLU A 412 1.75 -0.02 10.20
CA GLU A 412 2.92 0.24 11.04
C GLU A 412 2.57 1.40 11.98
N TYR A 413 2.62 1.13 13.30
CA TYR A 413 2.32 2.13 14.33
C TYR A 413 3.11 1.88 15.62
N GLU A 414 3.73 2.93 16.17
CA GLU A 414 4.53 2.91 17.40
C GLU A 414 5.54 1.75 17.47
N GLY A 415 6.30 1.52 16.42
CA GLY A 415 7.30 0.46 16.38
C GLY A 415 6.73 -0.96 16.35
N LYS A 416 5.48 -1.09 15.92
CA LYS A 416 4.78 -2.38 15.81
C LYS A 416 4.16 -2.55 14.44
N TYR A 417 4.26 -3.76 13.91
CA TYR A 417 3.53 -4.19 12.73
C TYR A 417 2.23 -4.85 13.15
N TRP A 418 1.12 -4.25 12.78
CA TRP A 418 -0.24 -4.70 13.11
C TRP A 418 -0.82 -5.46 11.92
N ILE A 419 -1.40 -6.64 12.17
CA ILE A 419 -2.18 -7.42 11.19
C ILE A 419 -3.58 -7.59 11.75
N CYS A 420 -4.57 -7.00 11.08
CA CYS A 420 -5.98 -7.16 11.44
C CYS A 420 -6.64 -8.18 10.52
N VAL A 421 -7.21 -9.23 11.11
CA VAL A 421 -7.98 -10.26 10.44
C VAL A 421 -9.30 -10.39 11.17
N ASN A 422 -10.42 -10.22 10.46
CA ASN A 422 -11.75 -10.17 11.04
C ASN A 422 -11.83 -9.09 12.13
N ASP A 423 -12.02 -9.47 13.39
CA ASP A 423 -12.08 -8.61 14.58
C ASP A 423 -10.84 -8.72 15.49
N LYS A 424 -9.76 -9.28 14.99
CA LYS A 424 -8.55 -9.64 15.75
C LYS A 424 -7.33 -8.99 15.16
N VAL A 425 -6.42 -8.55 16.04
CA VAL A 425 -5.15 -7.93 15.65
C VAL A 425 -3.99 -8.68 16.27
N TYR A 426 -3.03 -9.03 15.42
CA TYR A 426 -1.74 -9.60 15.81
C TYR A 426 -0.68 -8.51 15.61
N LEU A 427 0.12 -8.25 16.65
CA LEU A 427 1.11 -7.17 16.66
C LEU A 427 2.51 -7.75 16.85
N TRP A 428 3.40 -7.47 15.92
CA TRP A 428 4.83 -7.71 16.11
C TRP A 428 5.51 -6.43 16.58
N ASP A 429 6.08 -6.47 17.78
CA ASP A 429 6.86 -5.37 18.33
C ASP A 429 8.30 -5.47 17.81
N TYR A 430 8.55 -4.87 16.66
CA TYR A 430 9.87 -4.88 16.04
C TYR A 430 10.83 -3.85 16.66
N PHE A 431 10.33 -2.92 17.45
CA PHE A 431 11.17 -1.95 18.16
C PHE A 431 11.90 -2.62 19.34
N ILE A 432 11.19 -3.43 20.12
CA ILE A 432 11.77 -4.18 21.26
C ILE A 432 12.48 -5.44 20.75
N ALA A 433 11.90 -6.13 19.80
CA ALA A 433 12.37 -7.41 19.29
C ALA A 433 12.48 -7.38 17.76
N PRO A 434 13.45 -6.62 17.19
CA PRO A 434 13.68 -6.61 15.76
C PRO A 434 14.08 -7.99 15.27
N TYR A 435 13.65 -8.33 14.05
CA TYR A 435 14.11 -9.57 13.44
C TYR A 435 15.61 -9.52 13.18
N TYR A 436 16.30 -10.57 13.58
CA TYR A 436 17.71 -10.78 13.33
C TYR A 436 17.94 -12.24 12.93
N ASP A 437 18.47 -12.48 11.74
CA ASP A 437 18.78 -13.83 11.29
C ASP A 437 20.03 -14.34 12.00
N THR A 438 19.85 -15.36 12.85
CA THR A 438 20.93 -16.06 13.55
C THR A 438 21.44 -17.28 12.78
N GLY A 439 20.81 -17.61 11.64
CA GLY A 439 21.03 -18.87 10.93
C GLY A 439 20.32 -20.08 11.58
N ASN A 440 19.63 -19.88 12.70
CA ASN A 440 18.82 -20.89 13.38
C ASN A 440 17.37 -20.41 13.52
N PRO A 441 16.39 -21.01 12.82
CA PRO A 441 15.00 -20.60 12.90
C PRO A 441 14.39 -20.64 14.30
N ASP A 442 14.82 -21.58 15.15
CA ASP A 442 14.34 -21.71 16.53
C ASP A 442 14.78 -20.53 17.40
N ASP A 443 16.03 -20.10 17.25
CA ASP A 443 16.57 -18.96 17.98
C ASP A 443 15.99 -17.64 17.48
N ASN A 444 15.72 -17.54 16.17
CA ASN A 444 15.03 -16.40 15.58
C ASN A 444 13.62 -16.26 16.16
N ALA A 445 12.83 -17.33 16.20
CA ALA A 445 11.47 -17.33 16.72
C ALA A 445 11.41 -16.97 18.22
N LYS A 446 12.35 -17.47 19.05
CA LYS A 446 12.40 -17.16 20.48
C LYS A 446 12.57 -15.67 20.79
N ARG A 447 13.15 -14.92 19.87
CA ARG A 447 13.44 -13.48 20.05
C ARG A 447 12.27 -12.58 19.63
N LEU A 448 11.32 -13.07 18.81
CA LEU A 448 10.21 -12.27 18.32
C LEU A 448 9.19 -11.99 19.44
N SER A 449 8.68 -10.79 19.52
CA SER A 449 7.65 -10.37 20.47
C SER A 449 6.34 -10.10 19.74
N TRP A 450 5.36 -10.99 19.95
CA TRP A 450 4.02 -10.87 19.37
C TRP A 450 2.98 -10.61 20.46
N TRP A 451 1.95 -9.82 20.10
CA TRP A 451 0.83 -9.47 21.00
C TRP A 451 -0.49 -9.73 20.27
N TYR A 452 -1.57 -9.81 21.02
CA TYR A 452 -2.89 -10.15 20.47
C TYR A 452 -3.98 -9.30 21.08
N PHE A 453 -4.77 -8.64 20.21
CA PHE A 453 -5.94 -7.87 20.58
C PHE A 453 -7.18 -8.44 19.90
N ASP A 454 -8.35 -8.22 20.48
CA ASP A 454 -9.66 -8.52 19.90
C ASP A 454 -10.53 -7.26 19.83
N ASN A 455 -11.74 -7.41 19.28
CA ASN A 455 -12.75 -6.37 19.13
C ASN A 455 -12.30 -5.17 18.26
N ILE A 456 -11.43 -5.40 17.28
CA ILE A 456 -10.96 -4.39 16.33
C ILE A 456 -11.27 -4.88 14.91
N ASN A 457 -12.43 -4.51 14.36
CA ASN A 457 -12.87 -4.91 13.02
C ASN A 457 -12.47 -3.85 11.99
N ALA A 458 -11.17 -3.70 11.74
CA ALA A 458 -10.64 -2.68 10.84
C ALA A 458 -10.61 -3.16 9.38
N GLU A 459 -11.09 -2.33 8.47
CA GLU A 459 -10.87 -2.47 7.02
C GLU A 459 -9.66 -1.67 6.55
N ALA A 460 -9.45 -0.48 7.10
CA ALA A 460 -8.29 0.36 6.85
C ALA A 460 -7.92 1.12 8.11
N PHE A 461 -6.63 1.21 8.39
CA PHE A 461 -6.09 2.02 9.49
C PHE A 461 -5.61 3.38 8.99
N ILE A 462 -5.67 4.37 9.87
CA ILE A 462 -5.22 5.73 9.61
C ILE A 462 -4.42 6.20 10.81
N LYS A 463 -3.19 6.67 10.60
CA LYS A 463 -2.38 7.27 11.65
C LYS A 463 -2.22 8.79 11.45
N ASN A 464 -2.24 9.53 12.54
CA ASN A 464 -1.99 10.96 12.58
C ASN A 464 -1.13 11.31 13.81
N GLY A 465 0.18 11.21 13.65
CA GLY A 465 1.08 11.30 14.81
C GLY A 465 0.78 10.18 15.80
N ASP A 466 0.44 10.57 17.03
CA ASP A 466 0.11 9.64 18.12
C ASP A 466 -1.37 9.20 18.15
N GLU A 467 -2.18 9.73 17.22
CA GLU A 467 -3.59 9.36 17.10
C GLU A 467 -3.74 8.22 16.09
N LEU A 468 -4.50 7.20 16.47
CA LEU A 468 -4.82 6.04 15.67
C LEU A 468 -6.32 5.97 15.42
N TYR A 469 -6.67 5.81 14.13
CA TYR A 469 -8.05 5.62 13.69
C TYR A 469 -8.15 4.39 12.80
N TYR A 470 -9.36 3.89 12.61
CA TYR A 470 -9.65 2.91 11.58
C TYR A 470 -11.07 3.07 11.03
N ILE A 471 -11.27 2.58 9.81
CA ILE A 471 -12.61 2.44 9.23
C ILE A 471 -13.12 1.05 9.59
N LYS A 472 -14.27 1.01 10.26
CA LYS A 472 -14.90 -0.25 10.66
C LYS A 472 -15.47 -0.94 9.44
N ARG A 473 -15.12 -2.21 9.23
CA ARG A 473 -15.44 -2.99 8.02
C ARG A 473 -16.93 -3.05 7.72
N ASP A 474 -17.73 -3.35 8.72
CA ASP A 474 -19.16 -3.64 8.62
C ASP A 474 -20.08 -2.41 8.60
N THR A 475 -19.58 -1.24 8.98
CA THR A 475 -20.38 -0.01 9.12
C THR A 475 -19.84 1.18 8.36
N GLY A 476 -18.61 1.14 7.87
CA GLY A 476 -17.94 2.29 7.25
C GLY A 476 -17.70 3.47 8.19
N LYS A 477 -18.02 3.33 9.48
CA LYS A 477 -17.79 4.38 10.49
C LYS A 477 -16.33 4.50 10.84
N THR A 478 -15.91 5.72 11.14
CA THR A 478 -14.57 6.00 11.65
C THR A 478 -14.54 5.77 13.15
N VAL A 479 -13.60 4.93 13.59
CA VAL A 479 -13.34 4.65 15.00
C VAL A 479 -11.99 5.27 15.37
N GLN A 480 -11.93 5.91 16.51
CA GLN A 480 -10.72 6.48 17.11
C GLN A 480 -10.31 5.65 18.33
N PHE A 481 -9.03 5.33 18.44
CA PHE A 481 -8.49 4.81 19.69
C PHE A 481 -8.34 5.93 20.71
N HIS A 482 -8.64 5.62 21.96
CA HIS A 482 -8.44 6.55 23.08
C HIS A 482 -6.95 6.82 23.29
N THR A 483 -6.66 7.91 23.96
CA THR A 483 -5.30 8.28 24.37
C THR A 483 -5.16 8.19 25.89
N ILE A 484 -3.94 8.34 26.41
CA ILE A 484 -3.68 8.36 27.85
C ILE A 484 -4.38 9.52 28.58
N TYR A 485 -4.90 10.51 27.85
CA TYR A 485 -5.58 11.68 28.42
C TYR A 485 -7.10 11.50 28.50
N ASP A 486 -7.65 10.42 27.94
CA ASP A 486 -9.07 10.17 27.94
C ASP A 486 -9.53 9.51 29.22
N ASN A 487 -10.66 9.95 29.78
CA ASN A 487 -11.22 9.38 31.02
C ASN A 487 -11.66 7.91 30.86
N GLU A 488 -12.01 7.49 29.64
CA GLU A 488 -12.48 6.14 29.27
C GLU A 488 -11.44 5.37 28.46
N GLN A 489 -10.16 5.62 28.69
CA GLN A 489 -9.04 5.07 27.91
C GLN A 489 -9.04 3.53 27.78
N TYR A 490 -9.76 2.81 28.64
CA TYR A 490 -9.85 1.34 28.64
C TYR A 490 -11.26 0.82 28.36
N TYR A 491 -12.09 1.56 27.68
CA TYR A 491 -13.41 1.14 27.26
C TYR A 491 -13.53 1.09 25.73
N ASP A 492 -14.22 0.08 25.23
CA ASP A 492 -14.62 -0.02 23.81
C ASP A 492 -16.09 0.37 23.72
N PHE A 493 -16.38 1.47 23.03
CA PHE A 493 -17.75 1.95 22.85
C PHE A 493 -18.53 2.03 24.16
N SER A 494 -17.89 2.62 25.18
CA SER A 494 -18.40 2.74 26.56
C SER A 494 -18.59 1.40 27.30
N VAL A 495 -18.04 0.30 26.79
CA VAL A 495 -18.09 -1.03 27.42
C VAL A 495 -16.67 -1.49 27.80
N GLY A 496 -16.49 -1.91 29.04
CA GLY A 496 -15.21 -2.48 29.47
C GLY A 496 -14.87 -3.78 28.72
N TYR A 497 -13.62 -3.97 28.35
CA TYR A 497 -13.15 -5.18 27.66
C TYR A 497 -12.24 -6.02 28.57
N GLU A 498 -12.13 -7.32 28.24
CA GLU A 498 -11.25 -8.25 28.94
C GLU A 498 -9.78 -8.03 28.54
N ALA A 499 -8.88 -7.97 29.53
CA ALA A 499 -7.45 -7.96 29.33
C ALA A 499 -6.79 -9.06 30.16
N VAL A 500 -6.00 -9.92 29.53
CA VAL A 500 -5.42 -11.11 30.16
C VAL A 500 -3.95 -11.25 29.78
N TYR A 501 -3.13 -11.50 30.76
CA TYR A 501 -1.78 -12.00 30.58
C TYR A 501 -1.54 -13.17 31.57
N ARG A 502 -1.14 -14.33 31.04
CA ARG A 502 -0.85 -15.51 31.85
C ARG A 502 0.64 -15.67 31.97
N TYR A 503 1.14 -15.66 33.19
CA TYR A 503 2.56 -15.95 33.45
C TYR A 503 2.90 -17.38 33.07
N PRO A 504 4.10 -17.64 32.50
CA PRO A 504 4.55 -19.00 32.21
C PRO A 504 4.67 -19.81 33.51
N TYR A 505 4.41 -21.11 33.43
CA TYR A 505 4.63 -21.99 34.57
C TYR A 505 6.11 -22.10 34.87
N ARG A 506 6.48 -21.86 36.13
CA ARG A 506 7.82 -22.12 36.63
C ARG A 506 7.82 -23.47 37.36
N LEU A 507 8.70 -24.39 36.96
CA LEU A 507 9.04 -25.54 37.79
C LEU A 507 9.82 -24.99 38.98
N ILE A 508 9.16 -24.92 40.14
CA ILE A 508 9.86 -24.70 41.41
C ILE A 508 10.61 -25.99 41.64
N GLY A 509 11.94 -25.97 41.42
CA GLY A 509 12.78 -27.12 41.58
C GLY A 509 12.61 -27.75 42.94
N GLY A 510 12.33 -29.05 42.97
CA GLY A 510 12.33 -29.85 44.18
C GLY A 510 13.75 -30.21 44.62
#